data_78ffea6e3a6b6ee8c84954226bcda441
#
_entry.id   78ffea6e3a6b6ee8c84954226bcda441
#
_cell.length_a   1.000
_cell.length_b   1.000
_cell.length_c   1.000
_cell.angle_alpha   90.00
_cell.angle_beta   90.00
_cell.angle_gamma   90.00
#
_symmetry.space_group_name_H-M   'P 1'
#
loop_
_entity.id
_entity.type
_entity.pdbx_description
1 polymer ?
#
loop_
_entity_poly.entity_id
_entity_poly.type
_entity_poly.pdbx_seq_one_letter_code
_entity_poly.pdbx_strand_id
1 'polypeptide(L)'
;LLGLIDNNVVDKNILYGSWAGAFGNFQFMPSTIKNYAIDYNNNSNVELKKIEDSFASAANYIKKIGWKQNEPCFYKVELKEGIPSKYLNSSARKITNKKKVKFFKKYLKSYEKYNLNENAISAIITPDKDIVPGAKNLKPAFIVFSNYEKVLKWNRSLRFALAVCTLKDKFKNEI
;
A
#
# COMPACT_ATOMS: atom_id res chain seq x y z
N LEU A 1 1.98 -22.55 6.98
CA LEU A 1 2.89 -22.26 8.11
C LEU A 1 3.68 -23.50 8.50
N LEU A 2 3.04 -24.65 8.75
CA LEU A 2 3.72 -25.91 9.11
C LEU A 2 4.87 -26.25 8.14
N GLY A 3 4.65 -26.16 6.83
CA GLY A 3 5.71 -26.40 5.85
C GLY A 3 6.89 -25.40 5.89
N LEU A 4 6.74 -24.23 6.51
CA LEU A 4 7.87 -23.32 6.76
C LEU A 4 8.67 -23.75 7.99
N ILE A 5 8.02 -24.37 8.96
CA ILE A 5 8.66 -24.95 10.14
C ILE A 5 9.42 -26.23 9.74
N ASP A 6 8.78 -27.12 8.98
CA ASP A 6 9.36 -28.36 8.51
C ASP A 6 10.62 -28.16 7.66
N ASN A 7 10.65 -27.04 6.89
CA ASN A 7 11.81 -26.65 6.08
C ASN A 7 12.80 -25.73 6.83
N ASN A 8 12.69 -25.60 8.15
CA ASN A 8 13.52 -24.72 8.98
C ASN A 8 13.60 -23.25 8.55
N VAL A 9 12.61 -22.75 7.83
CA VAL A 9 12.53 -21.33 7.42
C VAL A 9 12.09 -20.44 8.60
N VAL A 10 11.32 -21.01 9.53
CA VAL A 10 10.84 -20.31 10.73
C VAL A 10 10.96 -21.23 11.93
N ASP A 11 11.65 -20.76 12.99
CA ASP A 11 11.76 -21.53 14.23
C ASP A 11 10.40 -21.57 14.98
N LYS A 12 9.95 -22.77 15.32
CA LYS A 12 8.71 -23.03 16.06
C LYS A 12 8.68 -22.35 17.43
N ASN A 13 9.84 -22.21 18.09
CA ASN A 13 9.95 -21.70 19.44
C ASN A 13 9.70 -20.18 19.54
N ILE A 14 9.87 -19.47 18.45
CA ILE A 14 9.64 -18.01 18.37
C ILE A 14 8.37 -17.64 17.60
N LEU A 15 7.56 -18.63 17.25
CA LEU A 15 6.39 -18.48 16.41
C LEU A 15 5.19 -17.91 17.17
N TYR A 16 5.28 -16.65 17.58
CA TYR A 16 4.15 -15.87 18.08
C TYR A 16 3.65 -14.96 16.96
N GLY A 17 2.48 -15.29 16.41
CA GLY A 17 1.86 -14.56 15.30
C GLY A 17 0.38 -14.27 15.54
N SER A 18 -0.29 -13.69 14.55
CA SER A 18 -1.74 -13.50 14.59
C SER A 18 -2.48 -14.84 14.44
N TRP A 19 -3.77 -14.87 14.79
CA TRP A 19 -4.62 -16.04 14.57
C TRP A 19 -4.65 -16.51 13.11
N ALA A 20 -4.42 -15.59 12.14
CA ALA A 20 -4.34 -15.89 10.71
C ALA A 20 -2.94 -16.37 10.26
N GLY A 21 -1.97 -16.50 11.19
CA GLY A 21 -0.60 -16.94 10.92
C GLY A 21 0.33 -15.84 10.38
N ALA A 22 -0.05 -14.56 10.49
CA ALA A 22 0.86 -13.47 10.18
C ALA A 22 1.97 -13.40 11.25
N PHE A 23 3.22 -13.20 10.81
CA PHE A 23 4.39 -13.33 11.65
C PHE A 23 5.43 -12.21 11.43
N GLY A 24 6.26 -11.97 12.49
CA GLY A 24 7.36 -11.03 12.45
C GLY A 24 6.96 -9.56 12.60
N ASN A 25 7.95 -8.66 12.56
CA ASN A 25 7.75 -7.22 12.77
C ASN A 25 6.77 -6.61 11.75
N PHE A 26 6.73 -7.12 10.54
CA PHE A 26 5.86 -6.64 9.46
C PHE A 26 4.62 -7.51 9.26
N GLN A 27 4.33 -8.47 10.12
CA GLN A 27 3.15 -9.33 10.09
C GLN A 27 2.95 -9.98 8.70
N PHE A 28 4.01 -10.61 8.20
CA PHE A 28 3.95 -11.32 6.93
C PHE A 28 3.11 -12.58 7.01
N MET A 29 2.25 -12.77 6.02
CA MET A 29 1.54 -14.04 5.84
C MET A 29 2.52 -15.14 5.42
N PRO A 30 2.25 -16.43 5.75
CA PRO A 30 3.14 -17.55 5.38
C PRO A 30 3.54 -17.61 3.91
N SER A 31 2.60 -17.28 3.00
CA SER A 31 2.90 -17.19 1.57
C SER A 31 3.86 -16.05 1.22
N THR A 32 3.78 -14.94 1.93
CA THR A 32 4.71 -13.82 1.76
C THR A 32 6.10 -14.20 2.27
N ILE A 33 6.19 -14.88 3.41
CA ILE A 33 7.47 -15.38 3.95
C ILE A 33 8.12 -16.33 2.94
N LYS A 34 7.39 -17.34 2.47
CA LYS A 34 7.90 -18.31 1.51
C LYS A 34 8.51 -17.69 0.25
N ASN A 35 7.88 -16.62 -0.26
CA ASN A 35 8.24 -16.04 -1.55
C ASN A 35 9.22 -14.86 -1.47
N TYR A 36 9.33 -14.19 -0.30
CA TYR A 36 10.00 -12.90 -0.21
C TYR A 36 10.93 -12.73 0.98
N ALA A 37 10.89 -13.64 1.98
CA ALA A 37 11.79 -13.53 3.13
C ALA A 37 13.24 -13.74 2.72
N ILE A 38 14.14 -13.02 3.40
CA ILE A 38 15.59 -13.02 3.15
C ILE A 38 16.29 -13.22 4.49
N ASP A 39 17.26 -14.12 4.52
CA ASP A 39 18.33 -14.16 5.51
C ASP A 39 19.37 -13.11 5.08
N TYR A 40 19.33 -11.94 5.71
CA TYR A 40 20.17 -10.81 5.33
C TYR A 40 21.59 -10.93 5.89
N ASN A 41 21.72 -11.48 7.09
CA ASN A 41 23.01 -11.64 7.77
C ASN A 41 23.72 -12.96 7.45
N ASN A 42 23.11 -13.82 6.61
CA ASN A 42 23.64 -15.11 6.15
C ASN A 42 23.94 -16.08 7.31
N ASN A 43 23.11 -16.07 8.35
CA ASN A 43 23.27 -17.00 9.49
C ASN A 43 22.50 -18.32 9.29
N SER A 44 21.98 -18.57 8.08
CA SER A 44 21.16 -19.72 7.69
C SER A 44 19.76 -19.78 8.30
N ASN A 45 19.30 -18.69 8.93
CA ASN A 45 17.97 -18.58 9.51
C ASN A 45 17.30 -17.27 9.07
N VAL A 46 16.00 -17.32 8.82
CA VAL A 46 15.21 -16.09 8.57
C VAL A 46 14.53 -15.65 9.86
N GLU A 47 15.04 -14.60 10.47
CA GLU A 47 14.60 -14.13 11.79
C GLU A 47 13.74 -12.85 11.69
N LEU A 48 12.47 -13.00 11.28
CA LEU A 48 11.58 -11.88 10.98
C LEU A 48 11.17 -11.01 12.19
N LYS A 49 11.66 -11.33 13.38
CA LYS A 49 11.59 -10.50 14.59
C LYS A 49 12.86 -9.67 14.82
N LYS A 50 13.95 -10.00 14.15
CA LYS A 50 15.18 -9.18 14.15
C LYS A 50 15.07 -8.11 13.06
N ILE A 51 15.71 -6.98 13.30
CA ILE A 51 15.61 -5.79 12.45
C ILE A 51 16.17 -6.10 11.04
N GLU A 52 17.33 -6.72 10.97
CA GLU A 52 18.05 -6.95 9.72
C GLU A 52 17.20 -7.74 8.71
N ASP A 53 16.78 -8.94 9.09
CA ASP A 53 16.01 -9.82 8.19
C ASP A 53 14.60 -9.28 7.94
N SER A 54 13.98 -8.68 8.96
CA SER A 54 12.62 -8.16 8.82
C SER A 54 12.57 -7.01 7.82
N PHE A 55 13.50 -6.04 7.92
CA PHE A 55 13.56 -4.90 6.99
C PHE A 55 14.02 -5.32 5.60
N ALA A 56 15.03 -6.20 5.49
CA ALA A 56 15.46 -6.73 4.21
C ALA A 56 14.34 -7.48 3.49
N SER A 57 13.61 -8.32 4.22
CA SER A 57 12.45 -9.05 3.68
C SER A 57 11.33 -8.09 3.24
N ALA A 58 11.05 -7.04 4.02
CA ALA A 58 10.06 -6.04 3.70
C ALA A 58 10.44 -5.27 2.42
N ALA A 59 11.70 -4.85 2.31
CA ALA A 59 12.23 -4.17 1.13
C ALA A 59 12.17 -5.07 -0.10
N ASN A 60 12.57 -6.34 0.03
CA ASN A 60 12.49 -7.33 -1.05
C ASN A 60 11.05 -7.53 -1.51
N TYR A 61 10.10 -7.69 -0.58
CA TYR A 61 8.68 -7.82 -0.92
C TYR A 61 8.18 -6.62 -1.73
N ILE A 62 8.37 -5.41 -1.23
CA ILE A 62 7.95 -4.18 -1.90
C ILE A 62 8.58 -4.04 -3.29
N LYS A 63 9.89 -4.33 -3.42
CA LYS A 63 10.60 -4.34 -4.69
C LYS A 63 10.00 -5.36 -5.66
N LYS A 64 9.82 -6.61 -5.24
CA LYS A 64 9.33 -7.72 -6.08
C LYS A 64 7.87 -7.54 -6.53
N ILE A 65 7.01 -6.91 -5.73
CA ILE A 65 5.65 -6.56 -6.15
C ILE A 65 5.58 -5.34 -7.07
N GLY A 66 6.73 -4.75 -7.42
CA GLY A 66 6.88 -3.73 -8.45
C GLY A 66 6.71 -2.29 -7.94
N TRP A 67 7.26 -1.99 -6.75
CA TRP A 67 7.41 -0.61 -6.31
C TRP A 67 8.23 0.20 -7.30
N LYS A 68 7.77 1.38 -7.61
CA LYS A 68 8.46 2.31 -8.51
C LYS A 68 9.08 3.44 -7.70
N GLN A 69 10.39 3.51 -7.71
CA GLN A 69 11.12 4.62 -7.12
C GLN A 69 10.66 5.94 -7.78
N ASN A 70 10.49 6.98 -7.00
CA ASN A 70 10.06 8.31 -7.45
C ASN A 70 8.62 8.43 -8.00
N GLU A 71 7.84 7.35 -8.07
CA GLU A 71 6.40 7.47 -8.34
C GLU A 71 5.67 7.84 -7.05
N PRO A 72 4.84 8.89 -7.04
CA PRO A 72 4.03 9.23 -5.88
C PRO A 72 3.01 8.12 -5.58
N CYS A 73 2.63 7.97 -4.32
CA CYS A 73 1.51 7.10 -3.98
C CYS A 73 0.17 7.76 -4.31
N PHE A 74 0.02 9.02 -3.89
CA PHE A 74 -1.23 9.77 -4.03
C PHE A 74 -1.02 11.27 -3.91
N TYR A 75 -2.05 12.02 -4.29
CA TYR A 75 -2.26 13.41 -3.90
C TYR A 75 -3.68 13.57 -3.34
N LYS A 76 -3.82 14.34 -2.26
CA LYS A 76 -5.13 14.78 -1.78
C LYS A 76 -5.71 15.79 -2.76
N VAL A 77 -6.94 15.57 -3.19
CA VAL A 77 -7.58 16.41 -4.23
C VAL A 77 -8.97 16.86 -3.82
N GLU A 78 -9.41 17.97 -4.39
CA GLU A 78 -10.79 18.41 -4.31
C GLU A 78 -11.51 18.08 -5.62
N LEU A 79 -12.65 17.39 -5.50
CA LEU A 79 -13.46 17.03 -6.65
C LEU A 79 -14.53 18.10 -6.93
N LYS A 80 -14.77 18.32 -8.21
CA LYS A 80 -15.97 19.02 -8.68
C LYS A 80 -17.18 18.10 -8.60
N GLU A 81 -18.37 18.66 -8.55
CA GLU A 81 -19.60 17.92 -8.72
C GLU A 81 -19.70 17.30 -10.13
N GLY A 82 -20.50 16.25 -10.27
CA GLY A 82 -20.72 15.60 -11.57
C GLY A 82 -19.70 14.55 -11.97
N ILE A 83 -18.73 14.19 -11.10
CA ILE A 83 -17.91 12.99 -11.34
C ILE A 83 -18.78 11.73 -11.23
N PRO A 84 -18.81 10.83 -12.25
CA PRO A 84 -19.60 9.62 -12.17
C PRO A 84 -19.13 8.70 -11.02
N SER A 85 -20.08 8.15 -10.25
CA SER A 85 -19.83 7.34 -9.06
C SER A 85 -18.93 6.12 -9.33
N LYS A 86 -18.97 5.56 -10.54
CA LYS A 86 -18.09 4.45 -10.94
C LYS A 86 -16.60 4.76 -10.84
N TYR A 87 -16.19 6.03 -10.84
CA TYR A 87 -14.78 6.45 -10.66
C TYR A 87 -14.40 6.69 -9.21
N LEU A 88 -15.34 6.64 -8.27
CA LEU A 88 -15.11 6.84 -6.84
C LEU A 88 -14.92 5.47 -6.16
N ASN A 89 -13.65 5.11 -5.90
CA ASN A 89 -13.34 3.85 -5.25
C ASN A 89 -13.37 4.02 -3.73
N SER A 90 -14.22 3.26 -3.04
CA SER A 90 -14.30 3.18 -1.57
C SER A 90 -13.85 1.83 -1.01
N SER A 91 -13.65 0.84 -1.88
CA SER A 91 -13.21 -0.51 -1.51
C SER A 91 -11.70 -0.69 -1.65
N ALA A 92 -11.06 -1.25 -0.61
CA ALA A 92 -9.65 -1.63 -0.64
C ALA A 92 -9.38 -2.97 -1.35
N ARG A 93 -10.42 -3.73 -1.72
CA ARG A 93 -10.24 -5.04 -2.38
C ARG A 93 -9.67 -4.90 -3.79
N LYS A 94 -10.14 -3.90 -4.52
CA LYS A 94 -9.71 -3.64 -5.90
C LYS A 94 -9.97 -2.18 -6.25
N ILE A 95 -8.94 -1.50 -6.74
CA ILE A 95 -9.07 -0.19 -7.37
C ILE A 95 -9.46 -0.40 -8.84
N THR A 96 -10.59 0.14 -9.23
CA THR A 96 -11.19 -0.03 -10.57
C THR A 96 -11.25 1.28 -11.34
N ASN A 97 -11.68 1.20 -12.62
CA ASN A 97 -11.91 2.36 -13.48
C ASN A 97 -10.73 3.33 -13.55
N LYS A 98 -9.51 2.77 -13.59
CA LYS A 98 -8.28 3.54 -13.75
C LYS A 98 -8.24 4.25 -15.09
N LYS A 99 -7.76 5.49 -15.09
CA LYS A 99 -7.57 6.34 -16.27
C LYS A 99 -6.27 7.11 -16.18
N LYS A 100 -5.80 7.65 -17.30
CA LYS A 100 -4.73 8.64 -17.26
C LYS A 100 -5.18 9.88 -16.47
N VAL A 101 -4.26 10.53 -15.77
CA VAL A 101 -4.53 11.73 -14.96
C VAL A 101 -5.29 12.78 -15.75
N LYS A 102 -4.90 13.04 -17.02
CA LYS A 102 -5.59 13.99 -17.91
C LYS A 102 -7.10 13.77 -18.03
N PHE A 103 -7.57 12.50 -17.91
CA PHE A 103 -9.00 12.21 -17.92
C PHE A 103 -9.72 12.82 -16.71
N PHE A 104 -9.05 12.83 -15.55
CA PHE A 104 -9.63 13.36 -14.30
C PHE A 104 -9.52 14.88 -14.19
N LYS A 105 -8.70 15.55 -15.01
CA LYS A 105 -8.46 17.01 -14.98
C LYS A 105 -9.77 17.80 -14.89
N LYS A 106 -10.76 17.48 -15.71
CA LYS A 106 -12.06 18.15 -15.74
C LYS A 106 -12.87 18.03 -14.43
N TYR A 107 -12.59 16.99 -13.64
CA TYR A 107 -13.27 16.73 -12.37
C TYR A 107 -12.50 17.23 -11.15
N LEU A 108 -11.27 17.74 -11.30
CA LEU A 108 -10.45 18.26 -10.21
C LEU A 108 -10.61 19.78 -10.10
N LYS A 109 -10.80 20.27 -8.87
CA LYS A 109 -10.68 21.71 -8.59
C LYS A 109 -9.19 22.08 -8.53
N SER A 110 -8.86 23.28 -9.02
CA SER A 110 -7.49 23.80 -8.95
C SER A 110 -6.42 22.80 -9.41
N TYR A 111 -6.67 22.12 -10.53
CA TYR A 111 -5.82 21.05 -11.07
C TYR A 111 -4.34 21.43 -11.15
N GLU A 112 -4.05 22.70 -11.52
CA GLU A 112 -2.70 23.23 -11.75
C GLU A 112 -1.83 23.22 -10.48
N LYS A 113 -2.44 23.13 -9.29
CA LYS A 113 -1.71 23.06 -8.01
C LYS A 113 -0.98 21.74 -7.78
N TYR A 114 -1.35 20.67 -8.52
CA TYR A 114 -0.91 19.32 -8.18
C TYR A 114 0.33 18.85 -8.96
N ASN A 115 0.81 19.59 -9.95
CA ASN A 115 1.96 19.20 -10.80
C ASN A 115 1.96 17.71 -11.19
N LEU A 116 0.85 17.22 -11.71
CA LEU A 116 0.63 15.80 -11.98
C LEU A 116 1.13 15.42 -13.38
N ASN A 117 1.77 14.26 -13.49
CA ASN A 117 2.04 13.67 -14.81
C ASN A 117 0.72 13.25 -15.47
N GLU A 118 0.30 13.99 -16.49
CA GLU A 118 -0.97 13.79 -17.20
C GLU A 118 -1.12 12.41 -17.85
N ASN A 119 -0.02 11.74 -18.16
CA ASN A 119 -0.03 10.41 -18.78
C ASN A 119 0.02 9.26 -17.77
N ALA A 120 0.28 9.53 -16.48
CA ALA A 120 0.29 8.52 -15.44
C ALA A 120 -1.09 7.88 -15.29
N ILE A 121 -1.12 6.55 -15.08
CA ILE A 121 -2.35 5.83 -14.76
C ILE A 121 -2.71 6.06 -13.30
N SER A 122 -3.93 6.46 -13.06
CA SER A 122 -4.43 6.85 -11.75
C SER A 122 -5.87 6.41 -11.52
N ALA A 123 -6.33 6.52 -10.28
CA ALA A 123 -7.73 6.36 -9.91
C ALA A 123 -8.10 7.34 -8.80
N ILE A 124 -9.38 7.58 -8.60
CA ILE A 124 -9.87 8.37 -7.46
C ILE A 124 -10.34 7.42 -6.36
N ILE A 125 -9.92 7.68 -5.13
CA ILE A 125 -10.46 7.01 -3.94
C ILE A 125 -11.16 8.00 -3.03
N THR A 126 -12.21 7.52 -2.38
CA THR A 126 -13.00 8.23 -1.35
C THR A 126 -13.11 7.32 -0.13
N PRO A 127 -12.09 7.28 0.75
CA PRO A 127 -11.94 6.23 1.77
C PRO A 127 -13.03 6.26 2.84
N ASP A 128 -13.73 7.37 3.00
CA ASP A 128 -14.74 7.54 4.06
C ASP A 128 -16.18 7.34 3.59
N LYS A 129 -16.38 7.15 2.27
CA LYS A 129 -17.71 7.09 1.66
C LYS A 129 -18.67 6.11 2.35
N ASP A 130 -18.16 4.93 2.72
CA ASP A 130 -18.98 3.83 3.24
C ASP A 130 -18.64 3.46 4.71
N ILE A 131 -17.77 4.25 5.37
CA ILE A 131 -17.26 3.94 6.71
C ILE A 131 -17.69 4.97 7.74
N VAL A 132 -17.73 6.24 7.37
CA VAL A 132 -18.08 7.33 8.28
C VAL A 132 -19.51 7.78 8.03
N PRO A 133 -20.42 7.59 8.99
CA PRO A 133 -21.78 8.09 8.86
C PRO A 133 -21.80 9.59 8.56
N GLY A 134 -22.58 10.01 7.57
CA GLY A 134 -22.68 11.40 7.15
C GLY A 134 -21.48 11.93 6.35
N ALA A 135 -20.46 11.13 6.08
CA ALA A 135 -19.36 11.55 5.22
C ALA A 135 -19.85 11.90 3.81
N LYS A 136 -19.48 13.08 3.33
CA LYS A 136 -19.79 13.49 1.95
C LYS A 136 -19.01 12.58 0.99
N ASN A 137 -19.69 12.04 -0.01
CA ASN A 137 -19.11 11.10 -1.00
C ASN A 137 -17.83 11.61 -1.69
N LEU A 138 -17.61 12.90 -1.73
CA LEU A 138 -16.50 13.55 -2.43
C LEU A 138 -15.38 14.04 -1.49
N LYS A 139 -15.48 13.84 -0.17
CA LYS A 139 -14.47 14.32 0.80
C LYS A 139 -14.30 13.32 1.95
N PRO A 140 -13.04 12.99 2.31
CA PRO A 140 -11.82 13.32 1.58
C PRO A 140 -11.70 12.50 0.28
N ALA A 141 -11.04 13.07 -0.73
CA ALA A 141 -10.75 12.41 -1.99
C ALA A 141 -9.25 12.46 -2.29
N PHE A 142 -8.75 11.41 -2.94
CA PHE A 142 -7.35 11.31 -3.33
C PHE A 142 -7.24 10.73 -4.74
N ILE A 143 -6.32 11.27 -5.53
CA ILE A 143 -5.86 10.63 -6.76
C ILE A 143 -4.69 9.73 -6.41
N VAL A 144 -4.79 8.44 -6.73
CA VAL A 144 -3.83 7.41 -6.35
C VAL A 144 -3.15 6.80 -7.57
N PHE A 145 -1.91 6.30 -7.36
CA PHE A 145 -1.05 5.74 -8.39
C PHE A 145 -0.64 4.29 -8.07
N SER A 146 0.21 3.71 -8.89
CA SER A 146 0.61 2.31 -8.78
C SER A 146 1.20 1.96 -7.41
N ASN A 147 2.06 2.80 -6.83
CA ASN A 147 2.67 2.54 -5.52
C ASN A 147 1.64 2.44 -4.38
N TYR A 148 0.56 3.21 -4.44
CA TYR A 148 -0.55 3.08 -3.50
C TYR A 148 -1.17 1.68 -3.52
N GLU A 149 -1.39 1.13 -4.72
CA GLU A 149 -1.92 -0.24 -4.89
C GLU A 149 -0.95 -1.32 -4.37
N LYS A 150 0.38 -1.06 -4.39
CA LYS A 150 1.36 -1.99 -3.80
C LYS A 150 1.18 -2.08 -2.28
N VAL A 151 0.96 -0.94 -1.61
CA VAL A 151 0.67 -0.94 -0.16
C VAL A 151 -0.64 -1.67 0.14
N LEU A 152 -1.67 -1.54 -0.71
CA LEU A 152 -2.93 -2.30 -0.56
C LEU A 152 -2.75 -3.82 -0.71
N LYS A 153 -1.72 -4.30 -1.41
CA LYS A 153 -1.38 -5.73 -1.45
C LYS A 153 -0.87 -6.24 -0.11
N TRP A 154 -0.18 -5.37 0.63
CA TRP A 154 0.29 -5.69 1.97
C TRP A 154 -0.86 -5.71 2.98
N ASN A 155 -1.63 -4.62 3.01
CA ASN A 155 -2.78 -4.51 3.90
C ASN A 155 -3.97 -3.88 3.14
N ARG A 156 -5.08 -4.60 3.09
CA ARG A 156 -6.30 -4.21 2.37
C ARG A 156 -7.11 -3.16 3.14
N SER A 157 -6.46 -2.02 3.42
CA SER A 157 -7.11 -0.85 4.03
C SER A 157 -6.71 0.41 3.28
N LEU A 158 -7.70 1.18 2.78
CA LEU A 158 -7.42 2.44 2.09
C LEU A 158 -6.72 3.43 3.03
N ARG A 159 -7.16 3.50 4.28
CA ARG A 159 -6.58 4.41 5.29
C ARG A 159 -5.17 4.00 5.70
N PHE A 160 -4.92 2.69 5.85
CA PHE A 160 -3.57 2.19 6.11
C PHE A 160 -2.60 2.58 4.98
N ALA A 161 -3.01 2.38 3.72
CA ALA A 161 -2.17 2.76 2.59
C ALA A 161 -1.90 4.27 2.52
N LEU A 162 -2.90 5.12 2.85
CA LEU A 162 -2.69 6.56 2.99
C LEU A 162 -1.67 6.89 4.08
N ALA A 163 -1.79 6.28 5.27
CA ALA A 163 -0.89 6.52 6.40
C ALA A 163 0.55 6.13 6.06
N VAL A 164 0.77 4.93 5.50
CA VAL A 164 2.10 4.44 5.09
C VAL A 164 2.74 5.37 4.05
N CYS A 165 1.98 5.75 3.04
CA CYS A 165 2.50 6.63 1.99
C CYS A 165 2.78 8.05 2.51
N THR A 166 1.96 8.57 3.43
CA THR A 166 2.22 9.86 4.09
C THR A 166 3.50 9.80 4.93
N LEU A 167 3.69 8.72 5.68
CA LEU A 167 4.90 8.52 6.49
C LEU A 167 6.16 8.45 5.60
N LYS A 168 6.08 7.70 4.50
CA LYS A 168 7.15 7.63 3.49
C LYS A 168 7.53 9.01 2.96
N ASP A 169 6.54 9.85 2.65
CA ASP A 169 6.81 11.19 2.10
C ASP A 169 7.42 12.12 3.15
N LYS A 170 7.04 11.98 4.44
CA LYS A 170 7.67 12.72 5.55
C LYS A 170 9.14 12.34 5.68
N PHE A 171 9.47 11.06 5.76
CA PHE A 171 10.86 10.61 5.86
C PHE A 171 11.73 11.08 4.68
N LYS A 172 11.18 11.10 3.45
CA LYS A 172 11.92 11.59 2.29
C LYS A 172 12.30 13.08 2.39
N ASN A 173 11.53 13.87 3.12
CA ASN A 173 11.76 15.32 3.26
C ASN A 173 12.64 15.66 4.47
N GLU A 174 12.90 14.70 5.35
CA GLU A 174 13.70 14.88 6.58
C GLU A 174 15.12 14.32 6.44
N ILE A 175 15.40 13.56 5.37
CA ILE A 175 16.69 12.97 5.00
C ILE A 175 17.22 13.69 3.73
#